data_4938cd2b76c0b1b3f86613c7ccf93724
#
_entry.id   4938cd2b76c0b1b3f86613c7ccf93724
#
_cell.length_a   1.000
_cell.length_b   1.000
_cell.length_c   1.000
_cell.angle_alpha   90.00
_cell.angle_beta   90.00
_cell.angle_gamma   90.00
#
_symmetry.space_group_name_H-M   'P 1'
#
loop_
_entity.id
_entity.type
_entity.pdbx_description
1 polymer ?
#
loop_
_entity_poly.entity_id
_entity_poly.type
_entity_poly.pdbx_seq_one_letter_code
_entity_poly.pdbx_strand_id
1 'polypeptide(L)'
;CIEPLRSPAFTAADIVRGIREGGGQSFTICVEMHGRFNVATAIRVADAMRPYDPLFIEEPVPATDVGAMREVQLATTLAVATGERLRSTAEYGPYLEQRACRILQPDVGHMGGITGLKRLAHMADSHYVTVAPHCCWGPVQAMATAHVSSTIPNLLIQEDNHWRTGVFEETVVGGYTFDPQYIDVPEV
;
A
#
# COMPACT_ATOMS: atom_id res chain seq x y z
N CYS A 1 -21.46 31.02 13.09
CA CYS A 1 -20.68 30.87 11.83
C CYS A 1 -20.44 29.39 11.59
N ILE A 2 -21.01 28.84 10.52
CA ILE A 2 -20.63 27.50 10.04
C ILE A 2 -19.40 27.72 9.19
N GLU A 3 -18.23 27.23 9.66
CA GLU A 3 -17.05 27.20 8.80
C GLU A 3 -17.38 26.35 7.56
N PRO A 4 -17.04 26.83 6.35
CA PRO A 4 -17.28 26.03 5.16
C PRO A 4 -16.49 24.71 5.26
N LEU A 5 -17.19 23.59 5.23
CA LEU A 5 -16.59 22.27 5.16
C LEU A 5 -15.70 22.23 3.91
N ARG A 6 -14.39 22.19 4.10
CA ARG A 6 -13.46 21.97 2.97
C ARG A 6 -13.77 20.61 2.35
N SER A 7 -13.89 20.59 1.04
CA SER A 7 -14.03 19.34 0.32
C SER A 7 -12.82 18.43 0.60
N PRO A 8 -12.99 17.13 0.91
CA PRO A 8 -11.89 16.20 1.08
C PRO A 8 -10.87 16.23 -0.07
N ALA A 9 -11.34 16.45 -1.30
CA ALA A 9 -10.50 16.55 -2.48
C ALA A 9 -9.52 17.74 -2.41
N PHE A 10 -9.96 18.90 -1.98
CA PHE A 10 -9.07 20.06 -1.85
C PHE A 10 -8.06 19.88 -0.72
N THR A 11 -8.48 19.33 0.41
CA THR A 11 -7.57 19.07 1.54
C THR A 11 -6.50 18.06 1.18
N ALA A 12 -6.84 16.95 0.53
CA ALA A 12 -5.89 15.95 0.07
C ALA A 12 -4.90 16.53 -0.96
N ALA A 13 -5.42 17.27 -1.95
CA ALA A 13 -4.59 17.91 -2.96
C ALA A 13 -3.60 18.92 -2.35
N ASP A 14 -4.04 19.73 -1.37
CA ASP A 14 -3.17 20.71 -0.70
C ASP A 14 -2.03 20.03 0.08
N ILE A 15 -2.32 18.90 0.76
CA ILE A 15 -1.31 18.12 1.47
C ILE A 15 -0.30 17.54 0.49
N VAL A 16 -0.76 16.85 -0.55
CA VAL A 16 0.11 16.19 -1.54
C VAL A 16 0.93 17.22 -2.30
N ARG A 17 0.34 18.38 -2.61
CA ARG A 17 1.07 19.51 -3.21
C ARG A 17 2.21 19.97 -2.30
N GLY A 18 1.95 20.22 -1.02
CA GLY A 18 2.98 20.65 -0.06
C GLY A 18 4.11 19.64 0.08
N ILE A 19 3.80 18.33 0.08
CA ILE A 19 4.81 17.27 0.08
C ILE A 19 5.63 17.30 -1.21
N ARG A 20 4.99 17.47 -2.37
CA ARG A 20 5.67 17.55 -3.66
C ARG A 20 6.57 18.79 -3.79
N GLU A 21 6.09 19.93 -3.31
CA GLU A 21 6.87 21.18 -3.30
C GLU A 21 8.10 21.07 -2.37
N GLY A 22 7.94 20.46 -1.20
CA GLY A 22 9.05 20.28 -0.24
C GLY A 22 10.02 19.17 -0.61
N GLY A 23 9.55 18.04 -1.13
CA GLY A 23 10.36 16.87 -1.46
C GLY A 23 10.96 16.90 -2.87
N GLY A 24 10.45 17.74 -3.75
CA GLY A 24 10.87 17.81 -5.16
C GLY A 24 10.29 16.67 -6.01
N GLN A 25 10.63 16.65 -7.30
CA GLN A 25 10.06 15.73 -8.29
C GLN A 25 10.52 14.27 -8.09
N SER A 26 11.68 14.06 -7.53
CA SER A 26 12.23 12.70 -7.29
C SER A 26 11.68 12.04 -6.01
N PHE A 27 10.96 12.79 -5.17
CA PHE A 27 10.38 12.24 -3.95
C PHE A 27 9.14 11.41 -4.28
N THR A 28 9.14 10.12 -3.92
CA THR A 28 8.01 9.22 -4.15
C THR A 28 6.93 9.47 -3.10
N ILE A 29 5.70 9.69 -3.55
CA ILE A 29 4.53 9.91 -2.69
C ILE A 29 3.59 8.73 -2.84
N CYS A 30 3.25 8.08 -1.73
CA CYS A 30 2.19 7.09 -1.64
C CYS A 30 1.08 7.67 -0.76
N VAL A 31 -0.18 7.51 -1.16
CA VAL A 31 -1.30 8.16 -0.44
C VAL A 31 -2.27 7.12 0.07
N GLU A 32 -2.36 7.00 1.39
CA GLU A 32 -3.30 6.12 2.08
C GLU A 32 -4.64 6.82 2.34
N MET A 33 -5.76 6.14 2.07
CA MET A 33 -7.13 6.64 2.28
C MET A 33 -7.95 5.79 3.25
N HIS A 34 -7.44 4.64 3.67
CA HIS A 34 -8.06 3.74 4.67
C HIS A 34 -9.52 3.37 4.40
N GLY A 35 -9.94 3.26 3.15
CA GLY A 35 -11.31 2.89 2.79
C GLY A 35 -12.40 3.87 3.23
N ARG A 36 -12.05 5.16 3.39
CA ARG A 36 -12.95 6.15 4.02
C ARG A 36 -13.94 6.82 3.06
N PHE A 37 -13.75 6.65 1.75
CA PHE A 37 -14.58 7.35 0.79
C PHE A 37 -15.59 6.42 0.11
N ASN A 38 -16.68 7.00 -0.38
CA ASN A 38 -17.49 6.38 -1.42
C ASN A 38 -16.83 6.60 -2.79
N VAL A 39 -17.26 5.86 -3.80
CA VAL A 39 -16.69 5.87 -5.15
C VAL A 39 -16.59 7.29 -5.74
N ALA A 40 -17.68 8.04 -5.70
CA ALA A 40 -17.70 9.39 -6.28
C ALA A 40 -16.70 10.34 -5.60
N THR A 41 -16.57 10.25 -4.29
CA THR A 41 -15.60 11.07 -3.54
C THR A 41 -14.16 10.59 -3.81
N ALA A 42 -13.92 9.28 -3.82
CA ALA A 42 -12.62 8.70 -4.11
C ALA A 42 -12.09 9.14 -5.48
N ILE A 43 -12.93 9.11 -6.52
CA ILE A 43 -12.57 9.58 -7.87
C ILE A 43 -12.20 11.08 -7.85
N ARG A 44 -12.99 11.92 -7.19
CA ARG A 44 -12.70 13.35 -7.09
C ARG A 44 -11.40 13.64 -6.33
N VAL A 45 -11.11 12.87 -5.29
CA VAL A 45 -9.85 12.98 -4.52
C VAL A 45 -8.68 12.55 -5.38
N ALA A 46 -8.79 11.43 -6.09
CA ALA A 46 -7.77 10.95 -7.02
C ALA A 46 -7.46 11.98 -8.13
N ASP A 47 -8.50 12.54 -8.76
CA ASP A 47 -8.34 13.57 -9.79
C ASP A 47 -7.64 14.83 -9.27
N ALA A 48 -7.98 15.26 -8.05
CA ALA A 48 -7.37 16.43 -7.43
C ALA A 48 -5.87 16.21 -7.09
N MET A 49 -5.46 14.98 -6.78
CA MET A 49 -4.07 14.64 -6.47
C MET A 49 -3.23 14.31 -7.70
N ARG A 50 -3.86 13.93 -8.82
CA ARG A 50 -3.17 13.51 -10.04
C ARG A 50 -2.09 14.47 -10.54
N PRO A 51 -2.24 15.82 -10.49
CA PRO A 51 -1.18 16.73 -10.93
C PRO A 51 0.14 16.63 -10.14
N TYR A 52 0.11 16.01 -8.97
CA TYR A 52 1.26 15.88 -8.07
C TYR A 52 1.92 14.51 -8.17
N ASP A 53 1.45 13.66 -9.07
CA ASP A 53 2.03 12.38 -9.46
C ASP A 53 2.37 11.46 -8.25
N PRO A 54 1.39 11.08 -7.43
CA PRO A 54 1.61 10.03 -6.44
C PRO A 54 1.82 8.67 -7.14
N LEU A 55 2.70 7.83 -6.59
CA LEU A 55 2.98 6.49 -7.10
C LEU A 55 1.72 5.63 -7.10
N PHE A 56 0.95 5.72 -6.04
CA PHE A 56 -0.36 5.07 -5.92
C PHE A 56 -1.26 5.77 -4.91
N ILE A 57 -2.54 5.44 -4.97
CA ILE A 57 -3.55 5.72 -3.95
C ILE A 57 -4.00 4.39 -3.35
N GLU A 58 -3.94 4.29 -2.03
CA GLU A 58 -4.24 3.09 -1.28
C GLU A 58 -5.64 3.14 -0.68
N GLU A 59 -6.36 2.03 -0.74
CA GLU A 59 -7.71 1.84 -0.20
C GLU A 59 -8.63 3.07 -0.37
N PRO A 60 -8.85 3.56 -1.61
CA PRO A 60 -9.71 4.73 -1.83
C PRO A 60 -11.15 4.50 -1.37
N VAL A 61 -11.62 3.24 -1.40
CA VAL A 61 -12.93 2.78 -0.94
C VAL A 61 -12.77 1.54 -0.06
N PRO A 62 -13.78 1.13 0.74
CA PRO A 62 -13.69 -0.08 1.55
C PRO A 62 -13.29 -1.32 0.74
N ALA A 63 -12.33 -2.08 1.26
CA ALA A 63 -11.80 -3.29 0.62
C ALA A 63 -12.82 -4.46 0.59
N THR A 64 -14.01 -4.31 1.13
CA THR A 64 -15.07 -5.32 1.07
C THR A 64 -15.87 -5.30 -0.24
N ASP A 65 -15.69 -4.24 -1.06
CA ASP A 65 -16.43 -4.06 -2.32
C ASP A 65 -15.45 -3.98 -3.51
N VAL A 66 -15.22 -5.12 -4.15
CA VAL A 66 -14.36 -5.23 -5.34
C VAL A 66 -14.90 -4.40 -6.50
N GLY A 67 -16.23 -4.33 -6.66
CA GLY A 67 -16.86 -3.55 -7.73
C GLY A 67 -16.60 -2.06 -7.58
N ALA A 68 -16.77 -1.53 -6.37
CA ALA A 68 -16.45 -0.14 -6.05
C ALA A 68 -14.96 0.18 -6.28
N MET A 69 -14.06 -0.72 -5.84
CA MET A 69 -12.62 -0.54 -6.06
C MET A 69 -12.28 -0.51 -7.56
N ARG A 70 -12.87 -1.42 -8.33
CA ARG A 70 -12.72 -1.46 -9.79
C ARG A 70 -13.22 -0.18 -10.46
N GLU A 71 -14.37 0.34 -10.02
CA GLU A 71 -14.93 1.58 -10.57
C GLU A 71 -13.95 2.76 -10.37
N VAL A 72 -13.37 2.89 -9.19
CA VAL A 72 -12.33 3.90 -8.93
C VAL A 72 -11.10 3.67 -9.82
N GLN A 73 -10.59 2.42 -9.89
CA GLN A 73 -9.41 2.13 -10.73
C GLN A 73 -9.63 2.45 -12.21
N LEU A 74 -10.83 2.25 -12.72
CA LEU A 74 -11.14 2.56 -14.12
C LEU A 74 -11.33 4.06 -14.39
N ALA A 75 -11.71 4.82 -13.38
CA ALA A 75 -11.97 6.25 -13.49
C ALA A 75 -10.72 7.12 -13.30
N THR A 76 -9.62 6.56 -12.78
CA THR A 76 -8.36 7.31 -12.56
C THR A 76 -7.19 6.71 -13.33
N THR A 77 -6.21 7.55 -13.67
CA THR A 77 -4.92 7.09 -14.21
C THR A 77 -3.92 6.72 -13.11
N LEU A 78 -4.19 7.09 -11.86
CA LEU A 78 -3.37 6.68 -10.72
C LEU A 78 -3.52 5.18 -10.47
N ALA A 79 -2.45 4.52 -10.05
CA ALA A 79 -2.53 3.14 -9.62
C ALA A 79 -3.31 3.05 -8.30
N VAL A 80 -4.33 2.18 -8.24
CA VAL A 80 -4.99 1.83 -6.99
C VAL A 80 -4.23 0.67 -6.35
N ALA A 81 -3.88 0.83 -5.07
CA ALA A 81 -3.31 -0.19 -4.22
C ALA A 81 -4.34 -0.62 -3.17
N THR A 82 -4.34 -1.90 -2.79
CA THR A 82 -5.23 -2.43 -1.75
C THR A 82 -4.79 -3.82 -1.31
N GLY A 83 -5.26 -4.26 -0.15
CA GLY A 83 -5.08 -5.65 0.23
C GLY A 83 -4.70 -5.89 1.69
N GLU A 84 -4.30 -4.90 2.46
CA GLU A 84 -3.89 -5.07 3.86
C GLU A 84 -4.92 -5.81 4.73
N ARG A 85 -6.21 -5.66 4.39
CA ARG A 85 -7.34 -6.22 5.14
C ARG A 85 -7.77 -7.59 4.68
N LEU A 86 -7.29 -8.07 3.53
CA LEU A 86 -7.64 -9.37 2.96
C LEU A 86 -6.77 -10.46 3.58
N ARG A 87 -7.34 -11.65 3.75
CA ARG A 87 -6.74 -12.71 4.58
C ARG A 87 -6.50 -14.03 3.87
N SER A 88 -6.94 -14.15 2.64
CA SER A 88 -6.80 -15.40 1.88
C SER A 88 -6.68 -15.14 0.38
N THR A 89 -6.03 -16.02 -0.34
CA THR A 89 -5.95 -15.97 -1.81
C THR A 89 -7.34 -15.93 -2.46
N ALA A 90 -8.35 -16.53 -1.82
CA ALA A 90 -9.73 -16.48 -2.30
C ALA A 90 -10.33 -15.09 -2.25
N GLU A 91 -9.97 -14.26 -1.25
CA GLU A 91 -10.42 -12.88 -1.17
C GLU A 91 -9.71 -11.98 -2.19
N TYR A 92 -8.44 -12.25 -2.52
CA TYR A 92 -7.69 -11.51 -3.55
C TYR A 92 -8.08 -11.90 -4.99
N GLY A 93 -8.54 -13.14 -5.21
CA GLY A 93 -8.92 -13.63 -6.54
C GLY A 93 -9.80 -12.65 -7.33
N PRO A 94 -10.94 -12.22 -6.80
CA PRO A 94 -11.82 -11.26 -7.46
C PRO A 94 -11.17 -9.93 -7.83
N TYR A 95 -10.21 -9.44 -7.04
CA TYR A 95 -9.47 -8.21 -7.35
C TYR A 95 -8.60 -8.36 -8.59
N LEU A 96 -7.94 -9.50 -8.73
CA LEU A 96 -7.10 -9.82 -9.87
C LEU A 96 -7.94 -10.08 -11.13
N GLU A 97 -8.96 -10.93 -11.02
CA GLU A 97 -9.86 -11.30 -12.13
C GLU A 97 -10.56 -10.08 -12.72
N GLN A 98 -11.04 -9.16 -11.87
CA GLN A 98 -11.76 -7.96 -12.29
C GLN A 98 -10.83 -6.77 -12.58
N ARG A 99 -9.51 -6.92 -12.36
CA ARG A 99 -8.53 -5.83 -12.49
C ARG A 99 -8.90 -4.61 -11.65
N ALA A 100 -9.33 -4.86 -10.42
CA ALA A 100 -9.83 -3.83 -9.52
C ALA A 100 -8.72 -2.99 -8.87
N CYS A 101 -7.46 -3.42 -9.01
CA CYS A 101 -6.28 -2.69 -8.55
C CYS A 101 -5.08 -2.95 -9.46
N ARG A 102 -4.01 -2.18 -9.28
CA ARG A 102 -2.71 -2.35 -9.95
C ARG A 102 -1.64 -2.88 -9.01
N ILE A 103 -1.84 -2.69 -7.73
CA ILE A 103 -0.88 -3.05 -6.68
C ILE A 103 -1.65 -3.80 -5.59
N LEU A 104 -1.12 -4.93 -5.16
CA LEU A 104 -1.61 -5.64 -3.98
C LEU A 104 -0.70 -5.40 -2.78
N GLN A 105 -1.31 -5.20 -1.62
CA GLN A 105 -0.62 -4.91 -0.37
C GLN A 105 -0.93 -5.96 0.70
N PRO A 106 -0.52 -7.23 0.46
CA PRO A 106 -0.76 -8.29 1.44
C PRO A 106 0.07 -8.09 2.69
N ASP A 107 -0.53 -8.39 3.83
CA ASP A 107 0.14 -8.47 5.11
C ASP A 107 0.55 -9.91 5.42
N VAL A 108 1.82 -10.15 5.71
CA VAL A 108 2.34 -11.50 5.98
C VAL A 108 1.66 -12.15 7.19
N GLY A 109 1.28 -11.35 8.19
CA GLY A 109 0.56 -11.82 9.37
C GLY A 109 -0.89 -12.22 9.08
N HIS A 110 -1.52 -11.60 8.08
CA HIS A 110 -2.90 -11.88 7.67
C HIS A 110 -2.99 -13.00 6.64
N MET A 111 -1.98 -13.14 5.78
CA MET A 111 -1.97 -14.05 4.63
C MET A 111 -1.54 -15.51 4.92
N GLY A 112 -1.43 -15.88 6.19
CA GLY A 112 -0.94 -17.22 6.55
C GLY A 112 0.58 -17.34 6.46
N GLY A 113 1.29 -16.26 6.79
CA GLY A 113 2.75 -16.22 6.89
C GLY A 113 3.45 -16.14 5.53
N ILE A 114 4.74 -16.44 5.55
CA ILE A 114 5.66 -16.40 4.40
C ILE A 114 5.09 -17.16 3.19
N THR A 115 4.62 -18.39 3.41
CA THR A 115 4.10 -19.25 2.34
C THR A 115 2.85 -18.66 1.70
N GLY A 116 1.95 -18.08 2.49
CA GLY A 116 0.72 -17.49 2.00
C GLY A 116 1.00 -16.25 1.14
N LEU A 117 1.84 -15.35 1.63
CA LEU A 117 2.22 -14.14 0.89
C LEU A 117 2.96 -14.49 -0.41
N LYS A 118 3.92 -15.41 -0.37
CA LYS A 118 4.64 -15.84 -1.58
C LYS A 118 3.70 -16.43 -2.63
N ARG A 119 2.75 -17.28 -2.21
CA ARG A 119 1.74 -17.85 -3.12
C ARG A 119 0.90 -16.76 -3.77
N LEU A 120 0.46 -15.77 -2.98
CA LEU A 120 -0.30 -14.64 -3.52
C LEU A 120 0.53 -13.82 -4.50
N ALA A 121 1.80 -13.55 -4.21
CA ALA A 121 2.68 -12.79 -5.09
C ALA A 121 2.81 -13.46 -6.47
N HIS A 122 3.00 -14.77 -6.53
CA HIS A 122 3.03 -15.51 -7.80
C HIS A 122 1.68 -15.50 -8.53
N MET A 123 0.56 -15.54 -7.79
CA MET A 123 -0.76 -15.38 -8.39
C MET A 123 -0.93 -13.97 -8.99
N ALA A 124 -0.52 -12.93 -8.27
CA ALA A 124 -0.55 -11.55 -8.75
C ALA A 124 0.36 -11.34 -9.99
N ASP A 125 1.55 -11.95 -10.01
CA ASP A 125 2.48 -11.90 -11.13
C ASP A 125 1.85 -12.42 -12.42
N SER A 126 1.10 -13.52 -12.35
CA SER A 126 0.38 -14.08 -13.50
C SER A 126 -0.73 -13.16 -14.06
N HIS A 127 -1.14 -12.16 -13.29
CA HIS A 127 -2.09 -11.11 -13.68
C HIS A 127 -1.42 -9.76 -13.99
N TYR A 128 -0.08 -9.70 -14.01
CA TYR A 128 0.69 -8.47 -14.21
C TYR A 128 0.41 -7.40 -13.14
N VAL A 129 0.17 -7.84 -11.90
CA VAL A 129 -0.05 -6.98 -10.73
C VAL A 129 1.18 -7.02 -9.85
N THR A 130 1.67 -5.86 -9.44
CA THR A 130 2.80 -5.73 -8.53
C THR A 130 2.36 -5.89 -7.08
N VAL A 131 3.33 -6.20 -6.22
CA VAL A 131 3.11 -6.39 -4.78
C VAL A 131 3.91 -5.35 -4.01
N ALA A 132 3.24 -4.68 -3.08
CA ALA A 132 3.84 -3.75 -2.12
C ALA A 132 3.38 -4.16 -0.71
N PRO A 133 4.02 -5.14 -0.06
CA PRO A 133 3.51 -5.71 1.17
C PRO A 133 3.31 -4.68 2.28
N HIS A 134 2.12 -4.72 2.89
CA HIS A 134 1.80 -3.99 4.11
C HIS A 134 2.64 -4.52 5.28
N CYS A 135 3.23 -3.63 6.07
CA CYS A 135 4.08 -4.00 7.20
C CYS A 135 4.10 -2.92 8.28
N CYS A 136 3.20 -3.01 9.26
CA CYS A 136 3.06 -1.98 10.30
C CYS A 136 3.15 -2.50 11.75
N TRP A 137 3.35 -3.81 11.99
CA TRP A 137 3.19 -4.39 13.31
C TRP A 137 4.46 -4.50 14.13
N GLY A 138 5.59 -4.89 13.55
CA GLY A 138 6.81 -5.02 14.34
C GLY A 138 7.96 -5.73 13.62
N PRO A 139 9.13 -5.85 14.28
CA PRO A 139 10.36 -6.30 13.63
C PRO A 139 10.30 -7.75 13.13
N VAL A 140 9.59 -8.63 13.80
CA VAL A 140 9.40 -10.02 13.35
C VAL A 140 8.62 -10.06 12.05
N GLN A 141 7.56 -9.24 11.94
CA GLN A 141 6.79 -9.12 10.70
C GLN A 141 7.63 -8.49 9.59
N ALA A 142 8.34 -7.41 9.89
CA ALA A 142 9.18 -6.71 8.91
C ALA A 142 10.23 -7.65 8.31
N MET A 143 10.92 -8.42 9.13
CA MET A 143 11.92 -9.39 8.68
C MET A 143 11.31 -10.56 7.89
N ALA A 144 10.17 -11.11 8.35
CA ALA A 144 9.45 -12.15 7.62
C ALA A 144 9.00 -11.65 6.23
N THR A 145 8.51 -10.40 6.17
CA THR A 145 8.12 -9.75 4.92
C THR A 145 9.33 -9.52 4.01
N ALA A 146 10.48 -9.06 4.55
CA ALA A 146 11.70 -8.83 3.80
C ALA A 146 12.23 -10.12 3.16
N HIS A 147 12.22 -11.23 3.88
CA HIS A 147 12.60 -12.54 3.32
C HIS A 147 11.69 -12.97 2.17
N VAL A 148 10.39 -12.72 2.24
CA VAL A 148 9.50 -13.01 1.10
C VAL A 148 9.76 -12.04 -0.03
N SER A 149 9.84 -10.75 0.27
CA SER A 149 10.05 -9.68 -0.71
C SER A 149 11.28 -9.91 -1.58
N SER A 150 12.37 -10.39 -0.99
CA SER A 150 13.61 -10.71 -1.72
C SER A 150 13.47 -11.91 -2.70
N THR A 151 12.38 -12.65 -2.65
CA THR A 151 12.17 -13.88 -3.43
C THR A 151 11.00 -13.85 -4.41
N ILE A 152 10.34 -12.70 -4.56
CA ILE A 152 9.21 -12.52 -5.48
C ILE A 152 9.58 -11.62 -6.65
N PRO A 153 9.16 -11.95 -7.89
CA PRO A 153 9.61 -11.23 -9.09
C PRO A 153 8.91 -9.89 -9.28
N ASN A 154 7.75 -9.71 -8.68
CA ASN A 154 6.85 -8.57 -8.88
C ASN A 154 6.78 -7.63 -7.67
N LEU A 155 7.83 -7.58 -6.84
CA LEU A 155 7.94 -6.61 -5.76
C LEU A 155 8.04 -5.20 -6.33
N LEU A 156 7.21 -4.28 -5.82
CA LEU A 156 7.33 -2.85 -6.09
C LEU A 156 8.15 -2.16 -4.99
N ILE A 157 7.69 -2.29 -3.76
CA ILE A 157 8.28 -1.70 -2.55
C ILE A 157 7.71 -2.45 -1.34
N GLN A 158 8.41 -2.45 -0.23
CA GLN A 158 7.90 -2.94 1.05
C GLN A 158 7.67 -1.78 2.00
N GLU A 159 6.53 -1.77 2.69
CA GLU A 159 6.29 -0.86 3.79
C GLU A 159 7.16 -1.24 5.01
N ASP A 160 7.67 -0.23 5.72
CA ASP A 160 8.33 -0.40 7.01
C ASP A 160 7.97 0.76 7.94
N ASN A 161 7.53 0.42 9.14
CA ASN A 161 7.17 1.35 10.21
C ASN A 161 8.24 1.46 11.32
N HIS A 162 9.47 1.09 11.03
CA HIS A 162 10.58 1.09 11.99
C HIS A 162 10.73 2.44 12.73
N TRP A 163 10.49 3.54 12.07
CA TRP A 163 10.60 4.88 12.64
C TRP A 163 9.62 5.16 13.82
N ARG A 164 8.58 4.34 13.97
CA ARG A 164 7.56 4.55 15.01
C ARG A 164 7.98 4.05 16.40
N THR A 165 9.08 3.31 16.50
CA THR A 165 9.26 2.53 17.71
C THR A 165 10.73 2.45 18.12
N GLY A 166 11.15 3.30 19.04
CA GLY A 166 12.31 3.01 19.88
C GLY A 166 12.19 1.74 20.74
N VAL A 167 11.10 0.96 20.54
CA VAL A 167 10.81 -0.29 21.26
C VAL A 167 11.30 -1.53 20.46
N PHE A 168 11.59 -1.40 19.16
CA PHE A 168 11.96 -2.55 18.33
C PHE A 168 13.28 -3.16 18.76
N GLU A 169 14.27 -2.32 19.04
CA GLU A 169 15.58 -2.78 19.50
C GLU A 169 15.53 -3.48 20.88
N GLU A 170 14.52 -3.17 21.69
CA GLU A 170 14.32 -3.79 23.00
C GLU A 170 13.57 -5.14 22.93
N THR A 171 12.87 -5.42 21.81
CA THR A 171 11.98 -6.57 21.69
C THR A 171 12.60 -7.76 20.96
N VAL A 172 13.67 -7.58 20.21
CA VAL A 172 14.34 -8.64 19.46
C VAL A 172 15.85 -8.64 19.70
N VAL A 173 16.43 -9.83 19.76
CA VAL A 173 17.89 -10.02 19.79
C VAL A 173 18.39 -10.18 18.36
N GLY A 174 19.38 -9.40 17.97
CA GLY A 174 19.95 -9.46 16.62
C GLY A 174 19.08 -8.80 15.55
N GLY A 175 18.42 -7.69 15.88
CA GLY A 175 17.60 -6.93 14.95
C GLY A 175 18.36 -6.49 13.70
N TYR A 176 17.61 -6.16 12.65
CA TYR A 176 18.17 -5.59 11.43
C TYR A 176 18.49 -4.09 11.60
N THR A 177 19.51 -3.65 10.86
CA THR A 177 19.83 -2.22 10.81
C THR A 177 18.83 -1.51 9.90
N PHE A 178 18.19 -0.47 10.42
CA PHE A 178 17.30 0.37 9.62
C PHE A 178 18.12 1.25 8.67
N ASP A 179 17.80 1.14 7.39
CA ASP A 179 18.21 2.11 6.36
C ASP A 179 16.94 2.58 5.64
N PRO A 180 16.76 3.89 5.42
CA PRO A 180 15.55 4.40 4.78
C PRO A 180 15.37 3.97 3.32
N GLN A 181 16.35 3.32 2.71
CA GLN A 181 16.31 2.90 1.32
C GLN A 181 16.22 1.37 1.14
N TYR A 182 16.71 0.59 2.11
CA TYR A 182 16.73 -0.88 2.01
C TYR A 182 16.71 -1.56 3.37
N ILE A 183 16.29 -2.81 3.37
CA ILE A 183 16.35 -3.71 4.51
C ILE A 183 17.32 -4.84 4.13
N ASP A 184 18.38 -5.03 4.93
CA ASP A 184 19.26 -6.16 4.78
C ASP A 184 18.58 -7.45 5.22
N VAL A 185 18.51 -8.42 4.31
CA VAL A 185 18.01 -9.76 4.62
C VAL A 185 19.22 -10.61 5.03
N PRO A 186 19.29 -11.08 6.29
CA PRO A 186 20.43 -11.86 6.76
C PRO A 186 20.60 -13.15 5.96
N GLU A 187 21.84 -13.49 5.61
CA GLU A 187 22.18 -14.82 5.12
C GLU A 187 22.03 -15.85 6.27
N VAL A 188 21.46 -17.02 5.98
CA VAL A 188 21.20 -18.10 6.95
C VAL A 188 22.47 -18.94 7.11
#